data_5c2fdc6dc235cc54b44361834cd0ca04
#
_entry.id   5c2fdc6dc235cc54b44361834cd0ca04
#
_cell.length_a   1.000
_cell.length_b   1.000
_cell.length_c   1.000
_cell.angle_alpha   90.00
_cell.angle_beta   90.00
_cell.angle_gamma   90.00
#
_symmetry.space_group_name_H-M   'P 1'
#
loop_
_entity.id
_entity.type
_entity.pdbx_description
1 polymer ?
#
loop_
_entity_poly.entity_id
_entity_poly.type
_entity_poly.pdbx_seq_one_letter_code
_entity_poly.pdbx_strand_id
1 'polypeptide(L)'
;MNAWIRHGGGQELWDELAGEFGLKAIMAGSTGTQAGGWFNKEINSADDFKGLKMRIPGLGGDVIGKLGGSPVTVPGGQIYENLVSGAIDATEWVGAWNDEIMKFYEAAKFYYTAGMHEPGSMIAAGFNAKWWADL
;
A
#
# COMPACT_ATOMS: atom_id res chain seq x y z
N MET A 1 -10.96 -6.47 -9.56
CA MET A 1 -10.26 -5.35 -10.23
C MET A 1 -10.12 -5.57 -11.74
N ASN A 2 -9.40 -6.59 -12.21
CA ASN A 2 -9.12 -6.80 -13.66
C ASN A 2 -10.36 -6.83 -14.55
N ALA A 3 -11.41 -7.54 -14.14
CA ALA A 3 -12.66 -7.61 -14.91
C ALA A 3 -13.36 -6.25 -15.01
N TRP A 4 -13.35 -5.46 -13.93
CA TRP A 4 -13.91 -4.12 -13.93
C TRP A 4 -13.12 -3.17 -14.87
N ILE A 5 -11.79 -3.18 -14.78
CA ILE A 5 -10.96 -2.36 -15.67
C ILE A 5 -11.18 -2.71 -17.14
N ARG A 6 -11.20 -4.02 -17.47
CA ARG A 6 -11.24 -4.47 -18.88
C ARG A 6 -12.63 -4.52 -19.50
N HIS A 7 -13.67 -4.74 -18.70
CA HIS A 7 -15.01 -5.07 -19.18
C HIS A 7 -16.14 -4.33 -18.46
N GLY A 8 -15.81 -3.57 -17.42
CA GLY A 8 -16.80 -2.89 -16.57
C GLY A 8 -16.70 -1.37 -16.57
N GLY A 9 -16.09 -0.77 -17.60
CA GLY A 9 -15.97 0.68 -17.72
C GLY A 9 -14.89 1.32 -16.84
N GLY A 10 -14.09 0.51 -16.14
CA GLY A 10 -13.07 1.03 -15.25
C GLY A 10 -11.93 1.76 -15.95
N GLN A 11 -11.58 1.34 -17.17
CA GLN A 11 -10.53 2.00 -17.95
C GLN A 11 -10.97 3.38 -18.44
N GLU A 12 -12.22 3.52 -18.85
CA GLU A 12 -12.77 4.81 -19.29
C GLU A 12 -12.78 5.83 -18.17
N LEU A 13 -13.25 5.45 -16.98
CA LEU A 13 -13.21 6.33 -15.80
C LEU A 13 -11.79 6.69 -15.39
N TRP A 14 -10.87 5.75 -15.53
CA TRP A 14 -9.47 5.99 -15.21
C TRP A 14 -8.80 6.92 -16.23
N ASP A 15 -9.15 6.80 -17.50
CA ASP A 15 -8.68 7.68 -18.57
C ASP A 15 -9.18 9.12 -18.37
N GLU A 16 -10.43 9.29 -17.95
CA GLU A 16 -11.00 10.59 -17.60
C GLU A 16 -10.18 11.25 -16.48
N LEU A 17 -10.00 10.56 -15.35
CA LEU A 17 -9.26 11.08 -14.22
C LEU A 17 -7.78 11.34 -14.56
N ALA A 18 -7.10 10.40 -15.18
CA ALA A 18 -5.69 10.55 -15.52
C ALA A 18 -5.44 11.63 -16.57
N GLY A 19 -6.41 11.81 -17.48
CA GLY A 19 -6.38 12.84 -18.51
C GLY A 19 -6.32 14.26 -17.99
N GLU A 20 -6.94 14.55 -16.83
CA GLU A 20 -6.85 15.84 -16.16
C GLU A 20 -5.40 16.21 -15.80
N PHE A 21 -4.56 15.20 -15.59
CA PHE A 21 -3.13 15.36 -15.28
C PHE A 21 -2.22 15.19 -16.49
N GLY A 22 -2.79 15.09 -17.70
CA GLY A 22 -2.03 14.86 -18.93
C GLY A 22 -1.39 13.48 -19.02
N LEU A 23 -2.00 12.49 -18.36
CA LEU A 23 -1.52 11.12 -18.30
C LEU A 23 -2.48 10.15 -19.02
N LYS A 24 -1.90 9.13 -19.66
CA LYS A 24 -2.57 7.87 -20.00
C LYS A 24 -2.12 6.82 -19.00
N ALA A 25 -3.05 6.25 -18.26
CA ALA A 25 -2.77 5.20 -17.30
C ALA A 25 -3.28 3.84 -17.81
N ILE A 26 -2.48 2.81 -17.67
CA ILE A 26 -2.84 1.43 -18.00
C ILE A 26 -2.47 0.48 -16.86
N MET A 27 -3.20 -0.64 -16.77
CA MET A 27 -2.88 -1.70 -15.84
C MET A 27 -1.61 -2.43 -16.29
N ALA A 28 -0.56 -2.37 -15.46
CA ALA A 28 0.73 -3.01 -15.73
C ALA A 28 0.97 -4.28 -14.90
N GLY A 29 0.22 -4.49 -13.83
CA GLY A 29 0.38 -5.66 -12.97
C GLY A 29 -0.58 -5.68 -11.79
N SER A 30 -0.34 -6.59 -10.87
CA SER A 30 -1.06 -6.70 -9.61
C SER A 30 -0.11 -7.14 -8.51
N THR A 31 -0.34 -6.67 -7.29
CA THR A 31 0.41 -7.12 -6.11
C THR A 31 0.02 -8.53 -5.66
N GLY A 32 -1.10 -9.07 -6.14
CA GLY A 32 -1.73 -10.23 -5.51
C GLY A 32 -2.36 -9.87 -4.16
N THR A 33 -2.61 -10.90 -3.35
CA THR A 33 -3.14 -10.72 -2.00
C THR A 33 -2.10 -10.08 -1.09
N GLN A 34 -2.49 -9.00 -0.43
CA GLN A 34 -1.62 -8.29 0.51
C GLN A 34 -1.80 -8.77 1.94
N ALA A 35 -0.77 -8.55 2.76
CA ALA A 35 -0.75 -8.87 4.18
C ALA A 35 -1.06 -7.65 5.04
N GLY A 36 -1.47 -7.87 6.29
CA GLY A 36 -1.73 -6.81 7.26
C GLY A 36 -0.47 -6.04 7.69
N GLY A 37 0.68 -6.69 7.63
CA GLY A 37 1.98 -6.03 7.82
C GLY A 37 2.82 -6.56 8.97
N TRP A 38 3.87 -5.80 9.29
CA TRP A 38 4.90 -6.06 10.27
C TRP A 38 4.80 -5.10 11.45
N PHE A 39 4.93 -5.62 12.66
CA PHE A 39 4.71 -4.86 13.90
C PHE A 39 5.83 -5.15 14.91
N ASN A 40 6.25 -4.12 15.64
CA ASN A 40 7.21 -4.25 16.74
C ASN A 40 6.56 -4.76 18.03
N LYS A 41 5.23 -4.71 18.12
CA LYS A 41 4.44 -5.27 19.22
C LYS A 41 3.36 -6.19 18.71
N GLU A 42 2.88 -7.07 19.55
CA GLU A 42 1.77 -7.95 19.25
C GLU A 42 0.45 -7.16 19.18
N ILE A 43 -0.39 -7.49 18.21
CA ILE A 43 -1.71 -6.90 18.00
C ILE A 43 -2.77 -7.99 18.21
N ASN A 44 -3.50 -7.90 19.31
CA ASN A 44 -4.53 -8.85 19.69
C ASN A 44 -5.94 -8.26 19.58
N SER A 45 -6.04 -6.93 19.53
CA SER A 45 -7.30 -6.21 19.50
C SER A 45 -7.18 -4.86 18.78
N ALA A 46 -8.32 -4.23 18.48
CA ALA A 46 -8.34 -2.89 17.93
C ALA A 46 -7.72 -1.83 18.87
N ASP A 47 -7.74 -2.06 20.16
CA ASP A 47 -7.17 -1.16 21.16
C ASP A 47 -5.63 -1.09 21.06
N ASP A 48 -4.98 -2.12 20.53
CA ASP A 48 -3.53 -2.16 20.35
C ASP A 48 -3.02 -1.21 19.26
N PHE A 49 -3.91 -0.69 18.42
CA PHE A 49 -3.57 0.36 17.46
C PHE A 49 -3.45 1.75 18.09
N LYS A 50 -3.97 1.98 19.30
CA LYS A 50 -3.88 3.28 19.96
C LYS A 50 -2.44 3.71 20.15
N GLY A 51 -2.09 4.89 19.61
CA GLY A 51 -0.75 5.45 19.68
C GLY A 51 0.29 4.75 18.78
N LEU A 52 -0.08 3.71 18.04
CA LEU A 52 0.82 3.00 17.14
C LEU A 52 1.19 3.90 15.95
N LYS A 53 2.47 4.13 15.74
CA LYS A 53 2.98 4.82 14.55
C LYS A 53 3.15 3.79 13.42
N MET A 54 2.20 3.76 12.51
CA MET A 54 2.21 2.78 11.41
C MET A 54 2.41 3.47 10.06
N ARG A 55 3.42 3.02 9.31
CA ARG A 55 3.54 3.40 7.91
C ARG A 55 2.47 2.64 7.13
N ILE A 56 1.51 3.38 6.62
CA ILE A 56 0.43 2.87 5.80
C ILE A 56 -0.15 4.02 4.95
N PRO A 57 -0.09 3.96 3.62
CA PRO A 57 -0.60 5.01 2.75
C PRO A 57 -2.11 4.91 2.52
N GLY A 58 -2.68 5.99 1.99
CA GLY A 58 -4.05 6.04 1.49
C GLY A 58 -5.11 5.74 2.54
N LEU A 59 -6.20 5.12 2.10
CA LEU A 59 -7.38 4.82 2.95
C LEU A 59 -7.06 3.92 4.15
N GLY A 60 -6.03 3.07 4.05
CA GLY A 60 -5.57 2.28 5.18
C GLY A 60 -5.09 3.15 6.34
N GLY A 61 -4.40 4.27 6.02
CA GLY A 61 -4.00 5.26 7.01
C GLY A 61 -5.19 5.90 7.73
N ASP A 62 -6.27 6.20 7.01
CA ASP A 62 -7.50 6.74 7.61
C ASP A 62 -8.13 5.76 8.61
N VAL A 63 -8.09 4.46 8.29
CA VAL A 63 -8.59 3.40 9.20
C VAL A 63 -7.74 3.36 10.47
N ILE A 64 -6.42 3.34 10.34
CA ILE A 64 -5.50 3.36 11.49
C ILE A 64 -5.72 4.61 12.35
N GLY A 65 -5.89 5.78 11.73
CA GLY A 65 -6.21 7.02 12.44
C GLY A 65 -7.51 6.94 13.25
N LYS A 66 -8.56 6.33 12.68
CA LYS A 66 -9.83 6.12 13.39
C LYS A 66 -9.73 5.11 14.55
N LEU A 67 -8.78 4.20 14.49
CA LEU A 67 -8.46 3.27 15.59
C LEU A 67 -7.57 3.93 16.67
N GLY A 68 -7.23 5.21 16.52
CA GLY A 68 -6.40 5.96 17.47
C GLY A 68 -4.90 5.78 17.25
N GLY A 69 -4.48 5.19 16.15
CA GLY A 69 -3.10 5.13 15.72
C GLY A 69 -2.64 6.41 15.02
N SER A 70 -1.37 6.48 14.69
CA SER A 70 -0.72 7.58 14.00
C SER A 70 -0.19 7.09 12.65
N PRO A 71 -0.97 7.23 11.56
CA PRO A 71 -0.52 6.85 10.23
C PRO A 71 0.63 7.76 9.78
N VAL A 72 1.66 7.15 9.18
CA VAL A 72 2.86 7.85 8.69
C VAL A 72 3.07 7.46 7.23
N THR A 73 3.43 8.43 6.40
CA THR A 73 3.80 8.19 5.01
C THR A 73 5.31 8.35 4.86
N VAL A 74 5.99 7.25 4.52
CA VAL A 74 7.42 7.27 4.18
C VAL A 74 7.65 6.46 2.89
N PRO A 75 8.63 6.86 2.07
CA PRO A 75 9.02 6.10 0.88
C PRO A 75 9.45 4.67 1.23
N GLY A 76 9.18 3.72 0.33
CA GLY A 76 9.47 2.31 0.54
C GLY A 76 10.91 2.02 0.97
N GLY A 77 11.90 2.66 0.33
CA GLY A 77 13.31 2.49 0.65
C GLY A 77 13.74 2.98 2.05
N GLN A 78 12.88 3.70 2.75
CA GLN A 78 13.17 4.20 4.11
C GLN A 78 12.47 3.41 5.22
N ILE A 79 11.59 2.47 4.88
CA ILE A 79 10.77 1.74 5.84
C ILE A 79 11.64 0.95 6.82
N TYR A 80 12.61 0.20 6.31
CA TYR A 80 13.49 -0.63 7.14
C TYR A 80 14.21 0.19 8.22
N GLU A 81 14.85 1.28 7.83
CA GLU A 81 15.57 2.16 8.75
C GLU A 81 14.63 2.80 9.79
N ASN A 82 13.42 3.18 9.39
CA ASN A 82 12.42 3.75 10.30
C ASN A 82 11.89 2.70 11.31
N LEU A 83 11.75 1.43 10.90
CA LEU A 83 11.42 0.33 11.82
C LEU A 83 12.55 0.06 12.81
N VAL A 84 13.80 -0.02 12.35
CA VAL A 84 14.99 -0.27 13.20
C VAL A 84 15.20 0.85 14.19
N SER A 85 15.05 2.10 13.78
CA SER A 85 15.22 3.26 14.68
C SER A 85 14.04 3.50 15.63
N GLY A 86 12.90 2.83 15.42
CA GLY A 86 11.67 3.08 16.18
C GLY A 86 10.96 4.38 15.81
N ALA A 87 11.31 5.00 14.69
CA ALA A 87 10.57 6.13 14.14
C ALA A 87 9.14 5.73 13.74
N ILE A 88 8.98 4.48 13.31
CA ILE A 88 7.68 3.81 13.14
C ILE A 88 7.66 2.49 13.92
N ASP A 89 6.49 2.10 14.39
CA ASP A 89 6.25 0.88 15.16
C ASP A 89 5.77 -0.28 14.28
N ALA A 90 5.23 0.04 13.11
CA ALA A 90 4.65 -0.93 12.19
C ALA A 90 4.67 -0.43 10.74
N THR A 91 4.56 -1.37 9.82
CA THR A 91 4.40 -1.08 8.38
C THR A 91 3.57 -2.16 7.72
N GLU A 92 2.76 -1.78 6.72
CA GLU A 92 2.35 -2.69 5.65
C GLU A 92 3.26 -2.47 4.42
N TRP A 93 3.31 -3.45 3.54
CA TRP A 93 4.01 -3.33 2.26
C TRP A 93 3.27 -4.08 1.16
N VAL A 94 3.49 -5.38 0.96
CA VAL A 94 2.77 -6.19 -0.01
C VAL A 94 2.39 -7.53 0.59
N GLY A 95 3.34 -8.43 0.77
CA GLY A 95 3.14 -9.79 1.25
C GLY A 95 4.46 -10.49 1.45
N ALA A 96 4.44 -11.68 1.99
CA ALA A 96 5.61 -12.38 2.52
C ALA A 96 6.83 -12.36 1.59
N TRP A 97 6.64 -12.59 0.30
CA TRP A 97 7.74 -12.63 -0.68
C TRP A 97 8.41 -11.25 -0.88
N ASN A 98 7.60 -10.21 -1.06
CA ASN A 98 8.12 -8.84 -1.24
C ASN A 98 8.73 -8.32 0.07
N ASP A 99 8.11 -8.64 1.18
CA ASP A 99 8.50 -8.18 2.51
C ASP A 99 9.80 -8.86 2.97
N GLU A 100 10.06 -10.11 2.54
CA GLU A 100 11.33 -10.80 2.73
C GLU A 100 12.49 -10.07 2.03
N ILE A 101 12.29 -9.64 0.77
CA ILE A 101 13.29 -8.87 0.02
C ILE A 101 13.62 -7.56 0.75
N MET A 102 12.64 -6.93 1.38
CA MET A 102 12.80 -5.71 2.18
C MET A 102 13.37 -5.96 3.58
N LYS A 103 13.52 -7.25 3.98
CA LYS A 103 14.09 -7.68 5.26
C LYS A 103 13.35 -7.17 6.49
N PHE A 104 12.05 -6.92 6.41
CA PHE A 104 11.29 -6.40 7.55
C PHE A 104 11.29 -7.33 8.75
N TYR A 105 11.46 -8.63 8.56
CA TYR A 105 11.60 -9.64 9.61
C TYR A 105 12.82 -9.42 10.53
N GLU A 106 13.85 -8.71 10.07
CA GLU A 106 14.98 -8.34 10.90
C GLU A 106 14.65 -7.18 11.84
N ALA A 107 13.71 -6.32 11.43
CA ALA A 107 13.36 -5.08 12.14
C ALA A 107 12.09 -5.21 13.01
N ALA A 108 11.13 -6.06 12.61
CA ALA A 108 9.85 -6.23 13.30
C ALA A 108 9.56 -7.72 13.56
N LYS A 109 9.00 -8.03 14.74
CA LYS A 109 8.90 -9.42 15.23
C LYS A 109 7.58 -10.10 14.90
N PHE A 110 6.51 -9.33 14.65
CA PHE A 110 5.16 -9.86 14.46
C PHE A 110 4.69 -9.59 13.05
N TYR A 111 4.27 -10.64 12.35
CA TYR A 111 3.74 -10.56 11.00
C TYR A 111 2.29 -11.04 10.95
N TYR A 112 1.42 -10.22 10.39
CA TYR A 112 0.00 -10.53 10.26
C TYR A 112 -0.40 -10.66 8.80
N THR A 113 -0.97 -11.79 8.43
CA THR A 113 -1.35 -12.10 7.04
C THR A 113 -2.70 -11.55 6.64
N ALA A 114 -3.54 -11.14 7.60
CA ALA A 114 -4.87 -10.60 7.33
C ALA A 114 -4.78 -9.18 6.75
N GLY A 115 -4.89 -9.06 5.43
CA GLY A 115 -4.87 -7.79 4.71
C GLY A 115 -6.21 -7.08 4.73
N MET A 116 -6.59 -6.46 5.84
CA MET A 116 -7.87 -5.79 6.02
C MET A 116 -8.02 -4.53 5.17
N HIS A 117 -6.93 -3.84 4.90
CA HIS A 117 -6.90 -2.51 4.28
C HIS A 117 -6.92 -2.58 2.75
N GLU A 118 -6.35 -3.65 2.19
CA GLU A 118 -6.13 -3.76 0.76
C GLU A 118 -5.92 -5.22 0.36
N PRO A 119 -6.99 -5.95 0.01
CA PRO A 119 -6.87 -7.37 -0.33
C PRO A 119 -6.03 -7.62 -1.61
N GLY A 120 -5.74 -6.58 -2.36
CA GLY A 120 -4.85 -6.59 -3.51
C GLY A 120 -4.91 -5.28 -4.28
N SER A 121 -3.76 -4.82 -4.76
CA SER A 121 -3.64 -3.60 -5.56
C SER A 121 -3.33 -3.87 -7.02
N MET A 122 -3.76 -2.96 -7.86
CA MET A 122 -3.37 -2.88 -9.25
C MET A 122 -2.15 -1.95 -9.37
N ILE A 123 -1.14 -2.42 -10.10
CA ILE A 123 0.02 -1.61 -10.43
C ILE A 123 -0.27 -0.90 -11.76
N ALA A 124 -0.12 0.41 -11.75
CA ALA A 124 -0.33 1.27 -12.92
C ALA A 124 0.98 1.62 -13.60
N ALA A 125 0.96 1.70 -14.92
CA ALA A 125 1.96 2.42 -15.72
C ALA A 125 1.33 3.70 -16.23
N GLY A 126 1.97 4.83 -15.99
CA GLY A 126 1.56 6.14 -16.47
C GLY A 126 2.44 6.61 -17.62
N PHE A 127 1.82 7.08 -18.69
CA PHE A 127 2.49 7.62 -19.87
C PHE A 127 2.06 9.07 -20.08
N ASN A 128 2.91 9.89 -20.68
CA ASN A 128 2.49 11.19 -21.15
C ASN A 128 1.39 11.02 -22.21
N ALA A 129 0.23 11.68 -22.03
CA ALA A 129 -0.94 11.46 -22.87
C ALA A 129 -0.70 11.87 -24.34
N LYS A 130 0.08 12.93 -24.59
CA LYS A 130 0.43 13.36 -25.95
C LYS A 130 1.32 12.33 -26.64
N TRP A 131 2.38 11.88 -25.94
CA TRP A 131 3.26 10.85 -26.47
C TRP A 131 2.49 9.55 -26.78
N TRP A 132 1.57 9.17 -25.91
CA TRP A 132 0.73 7.97 -26.11
C TRP A 132 -0.18 8.09 -27.33
N ALA A 133 -0.72 9.29 -27.60
CA ALA A 133 -1.61 9.52 -28.75
C ALA A 133 -0.87 9.52 -30.10
N ASP A 134 0.46 9.71 -30.08
CA ASP A 134 1.31 9.74 -31.28
C ASP A 134 1.83 8.34 -31.66
N LEU A 135 1.50 7.28 -30.89
CA LEU A 135 1.86 5.88 -31.18
C LEU A 135 0.88 5.22 -32.14
#